data_80b85e4cc7deb03906dcad412e1d318e
#
_entry.id   80b85e4cc7deb03906dcad412e1d318e
#
_cell.length_a   1.000
_cell.length_b   1.000
_cell.length_c   1.000
_cell.angle_alpha   90.00
_cell.angle_beta   90.00
_cell.angle_gamma   90.00
#
_symmetry.space_group_name_H-M   'P 1'
#
loop_
_entity.id
_entity.type
_entity.pdbx_description
1 polymer ?
#
loop_
_entity_poly.entity_id
_entity_poly.type
_entity_poly.pdbx_seq_one_letter_code
_entity_poly.pdbx_strand_id
1 'polypeptide(L)'
;MQASRIDIVPPSMKIINERYHYSPAVRAGDTLYVAGQVGRDADMNVVIGKEAQLVQAFENLKTVLEAASADFDDVVEIVTYHTDMRDLALVVKVKDRYFTGRYPAWTGVGVTSLSTPGLEFEIKATAYLGK
;
A
#
# COMPACT_ATOMS: atom_id res chain seq x y z
N MET A 1 19.58 8.67 21.51
CA MET A 1 19.19 7.31 21.17
C MET A 1 18.01 7.33 20.20
N GLN A 2 18.10 6.58 19.12
CA GLN A 2 17.02 6.47 18.15
C GLN A 2 15.94 5.52 18.63
N ALA A 3 14.68 5.89 18.40
CA ALA A 3 13.59 4.98 18.68
C ALA A 3 13.71 3.74 17.79
N SER A 4 13.55 2.54 18.36
CA SER A 4 13.56 1.30 17.61
C SER A 4 12.25 1.07 16.83
N ARG A 5 11.19 1.79 17.20
CA ARG A 5 9.89 1.73 16.53
C ARG A 5 9.33 3.13 16.31
N ILE A 6 8.89 3.41 15.10
CA ILE A 6 8.24 4.68 14.74
C ILE A 6 6.95 4.36 14.00
N ASP A 7 5.82 4.85 14.52
CA ASP A 7 4.54 4.73 13.85
C ASP A 7 4.43 5.84 12.81
N ILE A 8 4.08 5.46 11.58
CA ILE A 8 3.97 6.38 10.44
C ILE A 8 2.49 6.58 10.16
N VAL A 9 2.00 7.80 10.39
CA VAL A 9 0.59 8.14 10.16
C VAL A 9 0.55 9.40 9.31
N PRO A 10 0.41 9.28 7.99
CA PRO A 10 0.25 10.46 7.14
C PRO A 10 -0.98 11.28 7.58
N PRO A 11 -0.93 12.61 7.52
CA PRO A 11 -2.07 13.44 7.95
C PRO A 11 -3.39 13.06 7.27
N SER A 12 -3.36 12.71 6.00
CA SER A 12 -4.55 12.29 5.25
C SER A 12 -5.12 10.95 5.70
N MET A 13 -4.36 10.18 6.49
CA MET A 13 -4.75 8.86 6.99
C MET A 13 -4.97 8.82 8.50
N LYS A 14 -5.00 9.98 9.14
CA LYS A 14 -5.20 10.07 10.59
C LYS A 14 -6.51 9.41 11.02
N ILE A 15 -7.55 9.54 10.20
CA ILE A 15 -8.85 8.94 10.48
C ILE A 15 -8.77 7.40 10.59
N ILE A 16 -7.89 6.77 9.81
CA ILE A 16 -7.70 5.31 9.85
C ILE A 16 -7.13 4.92 11.22
N ASN A 17 -6.11 5.62 11.66
CA ASN A 17 -5.49 5.35 12.96
C ASN A 17 -6.48 5.57 14.11
N GLU A 18 -7.22 6.66 14.08
CA GLU A 18 -8.15 7.01 15.15
C GLU A 18 -9.38 6.11 15.19
N ARG A 19 -9.90 5.71 14.02
CA ARG A 19 -11.15 4.94 13.92
C ARG A 19 -10.92 3.43 13.98
N TYR A 20 -9.86 2.93 13.32
CA TYR A 20 -9.64 1.50 13.18
C TYR A 20 -8.45 0.99 13.98
N HIS A 21 -7.73 1.87 14.67
CA HIS A 21 -6.70 1.52 15.64
C HIS A 21 -5.54 0.72 15.02
N TYR A 22 -5.02 1.18 13.89
CA TYR A 22 -3.76 0.65 13.33
C TYR A 22 -2.99 1.78 12.66
N SER A 23 -1.70 1.58 12.48
CA SER A 23 -0.83 2.54 11.81
C SER A 23 -0.72 2.19 10.33
N PRO A 24 -0.84 3.15 9.41
CA PRO A 24 -0.60 2.90 7.99
C PRO A 24 0.77 2.29 7.71
N ALA A 25 1.78 2.61 8.50
CA ALA A 25 3.06 1.91 8.47
C ALA A 25 3.75 1.98 9.83
N VAL A 26 4.66 1.06 10.05
CA VAL A 26 5.53 1.04 11.24
C VAL A 26 6.96 0.83 10.74
N ARG A 27 7.85 1.72 11.16
CA ARG A 27 9.28 1.50 10.98
C ARG A 27 9.84 0.81 12.22
N ALA A 28 10.48 -0.34 12.01
CA ALA A 28 11.16 -1.08 13.06
C ALA A 28 12.62 -1.24 12.63
N GLY A 29 13.52 -0.52 13.29
CA GLY A 29 14.91 -0.44 12.84
C GLY A 29 14.98 0.14 11.44
N ASP A 30 15.52 -0.61 10.49
CA ASP A 30 15.64 -0.19 9.09
C ASP A 30 14.55 -0.79 8.19
N THR A 31 13.58 -1.49 8.76
CA THR A 31 12.49 -2.10 8.00
C THR A 31 11.22 -1.28 8.17
N LEU A 32 10.57 -0.99 7.07
CA LEU A 32 9.27 -0.32 7.05
C LEU A 32 8.19 -1.32 6.66
N TYR A 33 7.25 -1.55 7.56
CA TYR A 33 6.10 -2.41 7.33
C TYR A 33 4.90 -1.54 6.96
N VAL A 34 4.43 -1.65 5.74
CA VAL A 34 3.27 -0.87 5.27
C VAL A 34 2.03 -1.74 5.31
N ALA A 35 1.01 -1.27 6.03
CA ALA A 35 -0.29 -1.93 6.08
C ALA A 35 -0.95 -1.94 4.70
N GLY A 36 -1.90 -2.84 4.50
CA GLY A 36 -2.62 -2.96 3.24
C GLY A 36 -3.24 -1.63 2.80
N GLN A 37 -2.97 -1.23 1.57
CA GLN A 37 -3.53 -0.04 0.96
C GLN A 37 -4.55 -0.45 -0.11
N VAL A 38 -5.66 0.23 -0.11
CA VAL A 38 -6.80 -0.05 -1.02
C VAL A 38 -7.20 1.23 -1.75
N GLY A 39 -8.02 1.07 -2.77
CA GLY A 39 -8.48 2.19 -3.59
C GLY A 39 -9.60 2.99 -2.95
N ARG A 40 -9.34 3.56 -1.79
CA ARG A 40 -10.20 4.52 -1.13
C ARG A 40 -9.55 5.89 -1.15
N ASP A 41 -10.35 6.94 -1.35
CA ASP A 41 -9.86 8.31 -1.30
C ASP A 41 -9.73 8.82 0.14
N ALA A 42 -9.31 10.08 0.30
CA ALA A 42 -9.10 10.67 1.63
C ALA A 42 -10.39 10.78 2.45
N ASP A 43 -11.54 10.75 1.80
CA ASP A 43 -12.85 10.79 2.47
C ASP A 43 -13.39 9.38 2.76
N MET A 44 -12.55 8.35 2.58
CA MET A 44 -12.88 6.95 2.81
C MET A 44 -13.89 6.38 1.82
N ASN A 45 -14.08 7.01 0.67
CA ASN A 45 -14.94 6.51 -0.39
C ASN A 45 -14.19 5.54 -1.29
N VAL A 46 -14.80 4.41 -1.62
CA VAL A 46 -14.26 3.46 -2.59
C VAL A 46 -14.27 4.10 -3.97
N VAL A 47 -13.12 4.10 -4.63
CA VAL A 47 -13.00 4.64 -5.98
C VAL A 47 -13.65 3.68 -6.97
N ILE A 48 -14.48 4.21 -7.87
CA ILE A 48 -15.21 3.42 -8.86
C ILE A 48 -14.36 3.28 -10.12
N GLY A 49 -14.34 2.08 -10.69
CA GLY A 49 -13.55 1.75 -11.88
C GLY A 49 -12.29 0.99 -11.53
N LYS A 50 -12.02 -0.11 -12.24
CA LYS A 50 -10.90 -1.00 -11.90
C LYS A 50 -9.56 -0.30 -11.96
N GLU A 51 -9.25 0.37 -13.06
CA GLU A 51 -7.97 1.06 -13.19
C GLU A 51 -7.85 2.22 -12.21
N ALA A 52 -8.90 3.02 -12.07
CA ALA A 52 -8.91 4.15 -11.13
C ALA A 52 -8.72 3.68 -9.69
N GLN A 53 -9.33 2.56 -9.32
CA GLN A 53 -9.18 2.00 -7.97
C GLN A 53 -7.76 1.50 -7.73
N LEU A 54 -7.16 0.85 -8.72
CA LEU A 54 -5.76 0.42 -8.65
C LEU A 54 -4.81 1.62 -8.47
N VAL A 55 -5.00 2.66 -9.29
CA VAL A 55 -4.19 3.88 -9.19
C VAL A 55 -4.31 4.47 -7.80
N GLN A 56 -5.52 4.55 -7.25
CA GLN A 56 -5.71 5.11 -5.91
C GLN A 56 -4.98 4.28 -4.85
N ALA A 57 -4.99 2.96 -4.96
CA ALA A 57 -4.27 2.10 -4.01
C ALA A 57 -2.76 2.37 -4.05
N PHE A 58 -2.18 2.49 -5.26
CA PHE A 58 -0.76 2.81 -5.41
C PHE A 58 -0.44 4.24 -4.96
N GLU A 59 -1.34 5.20 -5.20
CA GLU A 59 -1.17 6.56 -4.69
C GLU A 59 -1.20 6.60 -3.17
N ASN A 60 -2.05 5.81 -2.54
CA ASN A 60 -2.08 5.68 -1.09
C ASN A 60 -0.78 5.08 -0.56
N LEU A 61 -0.26 4.05 -1.23
CA LEU A 61 1.04 3.48 -0.90
C LEU A 61 2.14 4.53 -1.01
N LYS A 62 2.13 5.32 -2.07
CA LYS A 62 3.09 6.41 -2.27
C LYS A 62 3.03 7.41 -1.12
N THR A 63 1.84 7.80 -0.70
CA THR A 63 1.65 8.72 0.43
C THR A 63 2.29 8.18 1.70
N VAL A 64 2.12 6.90 1.99
CA VAL A 64 2.71 6.28 3.18
C VAL A 64 4.24 6.22 3.07
N LEU A 65 4.75 5.81 1.91
CA LEU A 65 6.20 5.76 1.69
C LEU A 65 6.83 7.13 1.88
N GLU A 66 6.24 8.18 1.29
CA GLU A 66 6.75 9.54 1.42
C GLU A 66 6.74 10.03 2.87
N ALA A 67 5.71 9.69 3.63
CA ALA A 67 5.63 10.02 5.05
C ALA A 67 6.75 9.38 5.87
N ALA A 68 7.30 8.27 5.38
CA ALA A 68 8.43 7.58 6.01
C ALA A 68 9.77 7.94 5.37
N SER A 69 9.81 8.95 4.51
CA SER A 69 11.00 9.36 3.74
C SER A 69 11.55 8.22 2.88
N ALA A 70 10.66 7.40 2.34
CA ALA A 70 10.96 6.27 1.47
C ALA A 70 10.36 6.51 0.08
N ASP A 71 10.77 5.68 -0.88
CA ASP A 71 10.18 5.66 -2.22
C ASP A 71 10.01 4.22 -2.69
N PHE A 72 9.50 4.04 -3.92
CA PHE A 72 9.23 2.70 -4.45
C PHE A 72 10.49 1.87 -4.65
N ASP A 73 11.66 2.48 -4.86
CA ASP A 73 12.92 1.75 -4.99
C ASP A 73 13.37 1.10 -3.66
N ASP A 74 12.86 1.59 -2.54
CA ASP A 74 13.16 1.01 -1.22
C ASP A 74 12.30 -0.21 -0.93
N VAL A 75 11.22 -0.43 -1.67
CA VAL A 75 10.30 -1.55 -1.46
C VAL A 75 10.96 -2.85 -1.91
N VAL A 76 11.07 -3.81 -1.00
CA VAL A 76 11.72 -5.10 -1.28
C VAL A 76 10.69 -6.22 -1.50
N GLU A 77 9.49 -6.07 -0.97
CA GLU A 77 8.44 -7.08 -1.09
C GLU A 77 7.07 -6.43 -1.16
N ILE A 78 6.21 -6.95 -2.02
CA ILE A 78 4.79 -6.62 -2.02
C ILE A 78 3.97 -7.92 -2.00
N VAL A 79 2.82 -7.84 -1.35
CA VAL A 79 1.77 -8.86 -1.43
C VAL A 79 0.52 -8.15 -1.90
N THR A 80 -0.11 -8.68 -2.93
CA THR A 80 -1.35 -8.11 -3.45
C THR A 80 -2.48 -9.12 -3.31
N TYR A 81 -3.68 -8.60 -3.01
CA TYR A 81 -4.88 -9.38 -2.80
C TYR A 81 -5.91 -8.94 -3.83
N HIS A 82 -6.49 -9.89 -4.53
CA HIS A 82 -7.37 -9.63 -5.68
C HIS A 82 -8.68 -10.38 -5.52
N THR A 83 -9.79 -9.70 -5.71
CA THR A 83 -11.09 -10.38 -5.76
C THR A 83 -11.31 -11.07 -7.11
N ASP A 84 -10.54 -10.69 -8.14
CA ASP A 84 -10.59 -11.31 -9.46
C ASP A 84 -9.19 -11.40 -10.06
N MET A 85 -8.61 -12.59 -10.07
CA MET A 85 -7.25 -12.80 -10.60
C MET A 85 -7.14 -12.57 -12.10
N ARG A 86 -8.27 -12.46 -12.82
CA ARG A 86 -8.25 -12.10 -14.25
C ARG A 86 -7.77 -10.66 -14.49
N ASP A 87 -7.77 -9.84 -13.43
CA ASP A 87 -7.30 -8.45 -13.50
C ASP A 87 -5.77 -8.32 -13.42
N LEU A 88 -5.04 -9.44 -13.33
CA LEU A 88 -3.59 -9.41 -13.07
C LEU A 88 -2.82 -8.61 -14.13
N ALA A 89 -3.18 -8.72 -15.40
CA ALA A 89 -2.52 -7.96 -16.47
C ALA A 89 -2.68 -6.45 -16.28
N LEU A 90 -3.87 -6.01 -15.84
CA LEU A 90 -4.11 -4.59 -15.53
C LEU A 90 -3.30 -4.15 -14.31
N VAL A 91 -3.20 -5.02 -13.31
CA VAL A 91 -2.39 -4.74 -12.11
C VAL A 91 -0.92 -4.52 -12.48
N VAL A 92 -0.37 -5.38 -13.34
CA VAL A 92 1.02 -5.23 -13.83
C VAL A 92 1.20 -3.89 -14.54
N LYS A 93 0.26 -3.54 -15.40
CA LYS A 93 0.29 -2.27 -16.16
C LYS A 93 0.32 -1.06 -15.22
N VAL A 94 -0.53 -1.03 -14.22
CA VAL A 94 -0.57 0.08 -13.26
C VAL A 94 0.67 0.05 -12.36
N LYS A 95 1.05 -1.12 -11.86
CA LYS A 95 2.22 -1.30 -11.00
C LYS A 95 3.49 -0.76 -11.68
N ASP A 96 3.64 -0.97 -12.97
CA ASP A 96 4.83 -0.55 -13.71
C ASP A 96 4.96 0.97 -13.81
N ARG A 97 3.90 1.73 -13.55
CA ARG A 97 3.97 3.19 -13.47
C ARG A 97 4.68 3.67 -12.20
N TYR A 98 4.76 2.82 -11.18
CA TYR A 98 5.30 3.16 -9.86
C TYR A 98 6.66 2.50 -9.60
N PHE A 99 6.83 1.25 -10.00
CA PHE A 99 8.09 0.53 -9.84
C PHE A 99 8.89 0.62 -11.14
N THR A 100 9.59 1.74 -11.33
CA THR A 100 10.30 2.05 -12.57
C THR A 100 11.80 1.74 -12.53
N GLY A 101 12.38 1.66 -11.33
CA GLY A 101 13.81 1.41 -11.17
C GLY A 101 14.12 -0.03 -10.82
N ARG A 102 13.53 -0.54 -9.76
CA ARG A 102 13.72 -1.90 -9.28
C ARG A 102 12.38 -2.59 -9.09
N TYR A 103 12.39 -3.92 -9.17
CA TYR A 103 11.18 -4.71 -8.95
C TYR A 103 11.25 -5.42 -7.61
N PRO A 104 10.24 -5.27 -6.74
CA PRO A 104 10.19 -6.01 -5.49
C PRO A 104 9.84 -7.48 -5.74
N ALA A 105 10.13 -8.32 -4.75
CA ALA A 105 9.52 -9.65 -4.71
C ALA A 105 8.01 -9.47 -4.61
N TRP A 106 7.24 -10.29 -5.34
CA TRP A 106 5.79 -10.12 -5.43
C TRP A 106 5.06 -11.44 -5.29
N THR A 107 4.06 -11.47 -4.41
CA THR A 107 3.11 -12.58 -4.30
C THR A 107 1.70 -12.03 -4.47
N GLY A 108 0.94 -12.59 -5.41
CA GLY A 108 -0.47 -12.24 -5.62
C GLY A 108 -1.38 -13.34 -5.11
N VAL A 109 -2.42 -12.96 -4.38
CA VAL A 109 -3.34 -13.90 -3.73
C VAL A 109 -4.78 -13.56 -4.12
N GLY A 110 -5.52 -14.57 -4.57
CA GLY A 110 -6.96 -14.43 -4.80
C GLY A 110 -7.72 -14.54 -3.50
N VAL A 111 -8.68 -13.64 -3.28
CA VAL A 111 -9.50 -13.62 -2.06
C VAL A 111 -10.98 -13.49 -2.45
N THR A 112 -11.88 -13.91 -1.55
CA THR A 112 -13.32 -13.82 -1.81
C THR A 112 -13.85 -12.40 -1.68
N SER A 113 -13.27 -11.60 -0.77
CA SER A 113 -13.68 -10.22 -0.55
C SER A 113 -12.59 -9.46 0.21
N LEU A 114 -12.70 -8.15 0.21
CA LEU A 114 -11.85 -7.27 0.99
C LEU A 114 -12.69 -6.57 2.07
N SER A 115 -12.08 -5.67 2.83
CA SER A 115 -12.69 -5.08 4.02
C SER A 115 -13.98 -4.29 3.75
N THR A 116 -14.14 -3.77 2.56
CA THR A 116 -15.30 -2.94 2.18
C THR A 116 -15.88 -3.43 0.86
N PRO A 117 -17.21 -3.57 0.74
CA PRO A 117 -17.83 -3.91 -0.54
C PRO A 117 -17.40 -2.94 -1.65
N GLY A 118 -17.08 -3.49 -2.82
CA GLY A 118 -16.62 -2.71 -3.96
C GLY A 118 -15.11 -2.61 -4.09
N LEU A 119 -14.35 -2.94 -3.06
CA LEU A 119 -12.90 -3.03 -3.18
C LEU A 119 -12.53 -4.32 -3.93
N GLU A 120 -11.64 -4.20 -4.91
CA GLU A 120 -11.21 -5.30 -5.77
C GLU A 120 -9.72 -5.63 -5.63
N PHE A 121 -8.96 -4.76 -4.96
CA PHE A 121 -7.50 -4.86 -4.88
C PHE A 121 -6.99 -4.29 -3.56
N GLU A 122 -5.98 -4.95 -3.01
CA GLU A 122 -5.24 -4.45 -1.85
C GLU A 122 -3.76 -4.75 -2.04
N ILE A 123 -2.89 -3.85 -1.62
CA ILE A 123 -1.44 -4.04 -1.66
C ILE A 123 -0.84 -3.74 -0.29
N LYS A 124 -0.03 -4.67 0.23
CA LYS A 124 0.84 -4.40 1.37
C LYS A 124 2.29 -4.48 0.92
N ALA A 125 3.17 -3.74 1.58
CA ALA A 125 4.56 -3.63 1.18
C ALA A 125 5.48 -3.69 2.38
N THR A 126 6.71 -4.13 2.14
CA THR A 126 7.82 -4.05 3.08
C THR A 126 8.95 -3.32 2.38
N ALA A 127 9.51 -2.30 3.04
CA ALA A 127 10.62 -1.53 2.50
C ALA A 127 11.84 -1.62 3.41
N TYR A 128 13.03 -1.51 2.82
CA TYR A 128 14.28 -1.50 3.54
C TYR A 128 14.92 -0.12 3.44
N LEU A 129 15.18 0.50 4.57
CA LEU A 129 15.68 1.87 4.67
C LEU A 129 17.13 1.97 5.14
N GLY A 130 17.78 0.83 5.35
CA GLY A 130 19.16 0.77 5.82
C GLY A 130 20.17 0.85 4.68
N LYS A 131 20.30 2.01 4.08
CA LYS A 131 21.20 2.21 2.93
C LYS A 131 22.62 2.50 3.32
#